data_ec6d7353376e914e84f0f1831b32e8ee
#
_entry.id   ec6d7353376e914e84f0f1831b32e8ee
#
_cell.length_a   1.000
_cell.length_b   1.000
_cell.length_c   1.000
_cell.angle_alpha   90.00
_cell.angle_beta   90.00
_cell.angle_gamma   90.00
#
_symmetry.space_group_name_H-M   'P 1'
#
loop_
_entity.id
_entity.type
_entity.pdbx_description
1 polymer ?
#
loop_
_entity_poly.entity_id
_entity_poly.type
_entity_poly.pdbx_seq_one_letter_code
_entity_poly.pdbx_strand_id
1 'polypeptide(L)'
;MHLYPADILMPDFTATSGKLWSVVACDQYTAEPEYWRRVEDEVGSLPSTLRLMLPEVYLGEADARVPAIHAAMRDYIDRGILKMHRRRAVWLERTQSDGRLRRGLVAAVDLEEYDFSADSTSLIRPTERTVAERIPPRIGVRRGAALEMPHVMLLIDDPADSVLWRFSGRSADAYDFDLMEGGGH
;
A
#
# COMPACT_ATOMS: atom_id res chain seq x y z
N MET A 1 -0.79 22.42 1.60
CA MET A 1 -0.60 21.00 1.97
C MET A 1 0.83 20.82 2.49
N HIS A 2 0.96 20.18 3.64
CA HIS A 2 2.26 19.91 4.26
C HIS A 2 2.55 18.41 4.24
N LEU A 3 3.77 18.05 3.82
CA LEU A 3 4.26 16.67 3.82
C LEU A 3 5.36 16.54 4.87
N TYR A 4 5.32 15.45 5.61
CA TYR A 4 6.29 15.14 6.66
C TYR A 4 6.95 13.78 6.40
N PRO A 5 8.20 13.61 6.83
CA PRO A 5 8.81 12.29 6.89
C PRO A 5 8.01 11.38 7.83
N ALA A 6 7.82 10.13 7.44
CA ALA A 6 7.15 9.12 8.23
C ALA A 6 8.14 8.08 8.80
N ASP A 7 7.74 7.38 9.84
CA ASP A 7 8.40 6.16 10.25
C ASP A 7 7.85 5.02 9.37
N ILE A 8 8.71 4.43 8.55
CA ILE A 8 8.33 3.50 7.49
C ILE A 8 8.95 2.13 7.77
N LEU A 9 8.14 1.09 7.68
CA LEU A 9 8.58 -0.29 7.69
C LEU A 9 8.80 -0.77 6.24
N MET A 10 10.02 -1.19 5.93
CA MET A 10 10.37 -1.68 4.59
C MET A 10 10.77 -3.17 4.67
N PRO A 11 10.39 -4.00 3.69
CA PRO A 11 10.76 -5.41 3.68
C PRO A 11 12.26 -5.60 3.49
N ASP A 12 12.80 -6.62 4.14
CA ASP A 12 14.13 -7.15 3.86
C ASP A 12 14.00 -8.35 2.92
N PHE A 13 14.36 -8.18 1.66
CA PHE A 13 14.25 -9.21 0.63
C PHE A 13 15.30 -10.33 0.72
N THR A 14 15.83 -10.61 1.90
CA THR A 14 16.60 -11.84 2.17
C THR A 14 15.69 -13.05 2.41
N ALA A 15 14.43 -12.83 2.82
CA ALA A 15 13.48 -13.89 3.15
C ALA A 15 12.40 -14.11 2.06
N THR A 16 12.27 -13.18 1.12
CA THR A 16 11.31 -13.23 0.00
C THR A 16 11.84 -12.41 -1.16
N SER A 17 11.19 -12.50 -2.33
CA SER A 17 11.50 -11.61 -3.46
C SER A 17 10.54 -10.43 -3.51
N GLY A 18 10.96 -9.32 -4.13
CA GLY A 18 10.09 -8.18 -4.35
C GLY A 18 8.81 -8.57 -5.11
N LYS A 19 8.92 -9.43 -6.11
CA LYS A 19 7.80 -9.96 -6.88
C LYS A 19 6.76 -10.66 -6.00
N LEU A 20 7.18 -11.58 -5.13
CA LEU A 20 6.27 -12.34 -4.25
C LEU A 20 5.79 -11.53 -3.05
N TRP A 21 6.55 -10.50 -2.67
CA TRP A 21 6.14 -9.56 -1.65
C TRP A 21 5.00 -8.67 -2.10
N SER A 22 5.12 -8.09 -3.30
CA SER A 22 4.25 -7.01 -3.79
C SER A 22 3.08 -7.54 -4.61
N VAL A 23 2.03 -8.02 -3.93
CA VAL A 23 0.78 -8.40 -4.59
C VAL A 23 -0.09 -7.16 -4.86
N VAL A 24 -1.09 -7.31 -5.72
CA VAL A 24 -2.04 -6.24 -6.04
C VAL A 24 -2.82 -5.75 -4.80
N ALA A 25 -3.40 -4.56 -4.89
CA ALA A 25 -4.20 -4.01 -3.80
C ALA A 25 -5.45 -4.87 -3.51
N CYS A 26 -5.88 -4.87 -2.26
CA CYS A 26 -6.96 -5.73 -1.77
C CYS A 26 -8.33 -5.51 -2.44
N ASP A 27 -8.51 -4.38 -3.11
CA ASP A 27 -9.71 -3.98 -3.85
C ASP A 27 -9.63 -4.29 -5.36
N GLN A 28 -8.61 -5.01 -5.79
CA GLN A 28 -8.50 -5.52 -7.16
C GLN A 28 -9.04 -6.95 -7.25
N TYR A 29 -9.51 -7.33 -8.43
CA TYR A 29 -10.03 -8.69 -8.71
C TYR A 29 -11.09 -9.15 -7.70
N THR A 30 -11.98 -8.23 -7.31
CA THR A 30 -12.98 -8.45 -6.25
C THR A 30 -14.03 -9.51 -6.57
N ALA A 31 -14.22 -9.83 -7.84
CA ALA A 31 -15.12 -10.88 -8.34
C ALA A 31 -14.39 -12.14 -8.86
N GLU A 32 -13.09 -12.23 -8.61
CA GLU A 32 -12.23 -13.27 -9.20
C GLU A 32 -11.51 -14.10 -8.12
N PRO A 33 -12.21 -14.98 -7.38
CA PRO A 33 -11.59 -15.77 -6.33
C PRO A 33 -10.47 -16.69 -6.83
N GLU A 34 -10.54 -17.13 -8.11
CA GLU A 34 -9.48 -17.92 -8.74
C GLU A 34 -8.16 -17.16 -8.87
N TYR A 35 -8.22 -15.85 -9.13
CA TYR A 35 -7.03 -15.00 -9.13
C TYR A 35 -6.32 -15.08 -7.77
N TRP A 36 -7.05 -14.84 -6.69
CA TRP A 36 -6.48 -14.82 -5.34
C TRP A 36 -5.96 -16.19 -4.89
N ARG A 37 -6.62 -17.29 -5.31
CA ARG A 37 -6.10 -18.65 -5.07
C ARG A 37 -4.76 -18.88 -5.76
N ARG A 38 -4.62 -18.47 -7.03
CA ARG A 38 -3.32 -18.57 -7.72
C ARG A 38 -2.24 -17.75 -7.03
N VAL A 39 -2.56 -16.56 -6.57
CA VAL A 39 -1.63 -15.72 -5.80
C VAL A 39 -1.24 -16.40 -4.48
N GLU A 40 -2.20 -16.97 -3.75
CA GLU A 40 -1.95 -17.75 -2.52
C GLU A 40 -1.00 -18.92 -2.79
N ASP A 41 -1.22 -19.66 -3.89
CA ASP A 41 -0.39 -20.81 -4.29
C ASP A 41 1.04 -20.36 -4.69
N GLU A 42 1.17 -19.27 -5.46
CA GLU A 42 2.48 -18.74 -5.89
C GLU A 42 3.29 -18.20 -4.72
N VAL A 43 2.66 -17.49 -3.79
CA VAL A 43 3.30 -16.98 -2.57
C VAL A 43 3.67 -18.12 -1.62
N GLY A 44 2.86 -19.17 -1.56
CA GLY A 44 3.06 -20.34 -0.69
C GLY A 44 3.21 -19.92 0.77
N SER A 45 4.30 -20.34 1.43
CA SER A 45 4.60 -20.00 2.84
C SER A 45 5.49 -18.76 3.02
N LEU A 46 5.89 -18.12 1.93
CA LEU A 46 6.81 -16.98 1.99
C LEU A 46 6.16 -15.72 2.57
N PRO A 47 6.95 -14.84 3.18
CA PRO A 47 6.47 -13.52 3.56
C PRO A 47 5.99 -12.71 2.36
N SER A 48 4.80 -12.09 2.51
CA SER A 48 4.17 -11.30 1.45
C SER A 48 3.16 -10.31 2.03
N THR A 49 2.89 -9.23 1.33
CA THR A 49 1.81 -8.30 1.65
C THR A 49 0.43 -8.95 1.59
N LEU A 50 0.28 -10.07 0.86
CA LEU A 50 -0.93 -10.88 0.87
C LEU A 50 -1.39 -11.26 2.29
N ARG A 51 -0.44 -11.51 3.21
CA ARG A 51 -0.73 -11.90 4.60
C ARG A 51 -1.00 -10.73 5.53
N LEU A 52 -0.80 -9.51 5.04
CA LEU A 52 -0.95 -8.27 5.81
C LEU A 52 -2.24 -7.51 5.47
N MET A 53 -3.04 -8.01 4.54
CA MET A 53 -4.27 -7.37 4.08
C MET A 53 -5.40 -8.37 3.92
N LEU A 54 -6.63 -7.87 3.84
CA LEU A 54 -7.83 -8.65 3.55
C LEU A 54 -8.31 -8.33 2.13
N PRO A 55 -8.09 -9.22 1.13
CA PRO A 55 -8.67 -9.05 -0.19
C PRO A 55 -10.20 -8.98 -0.13
N GLU A 56 -10.82 -8.09 -0.91
CA GLU A 56 -12.27 -7.87 -0.85
C GLU A 56 -13.10 -9.11 -1.21
N VAL A 57 -12.55 -10.00 -2.02
CA VAL A 57 -13.19 -11.30 -2.33
C VAL A 57 -13.44 -12.15 -1.08
N TYR A 58 -12.69 -11.91 0.01
CA TYR A 58 -12.78 -12.63 1.29
C TYR A 58 -13.43 -11.82 2.42
N LEU A 59 -14.16 -10.74 2.11
CA LEU A 59 -14.82 -9.94 3.15
C LEU A 59 -15.77 -10.76 4.02
N GLY A 60 -16.42 -11.78 3.46
CA GLY A 60 -17.26 -12.71 4.21
C GLY A 60 -16.52 -13.61 5.21
N GLU A 61 -15.19 -13.68 5.13
CA GLU A 61 -14.30 -14.46 6.00
C GLU A 61 -13.51 -13.57 6.98
N ALA A 62 -13.89 -12.29 7.12
CA ALA A 62 -13.13 -11.31 7.89
C ALA A 62 -12.85 -11.74 9.33
N ASP A 63 -13.84 -12.34 10.03
CA ASP A 63 -13.69 -12.77 11.40
C ASP A 63 -12.60 -13.84 11.59
N ALA A 64 -12.42 -14.71 10.59
CA ALA A 64 -11.38 -15.74 10.60
C ALA A 64 -10.02 -15.20 10.13
N ARG A 65 -9.99 -14.33 9.13
CA ARG A 65 -8.75 -13.86 8.50
C ARG A 65 -8.07 -12.71 9.25
N VAL A 66 -8.83 -11.79 9.86
CA VAL A 66 -8.27 -10.62 10.55
C VAL A 66 -7.32 -10.98 11.70
N PRO A 67 -7.60 -11.96 12.57
CA PRO A 67 -6.65 -12.38 13.60
C PRO A 67 -5.32 -12.89 13.02
N ALA A 68 -5.36 -13.63 11.91
CA ALA A 68 -4.17 -14.12 11.22
C ALA A 68 -3.36 -12.99 10.60
N ILE A 69 -4.02 -11.98 10.01
CA ILE A 69 -3.38 -10.77 9.49
C ILE A 69 -2.63 -10.03 10.61
N HIS A 70 -3.28 -9.82 11.77
CA HIS A 70 -2.65 -9.16 12.92
C HIS A 70 -1.47 -9.97 13.47
N ALA A 71 -1.56 -11.29 13.48
CA ALA A 71 -0.46 -12.16 13.88
C ALA A 71 0.72 -12.04 12.91
N ALA A 72 0.46 -12.06 11.60
CA ALA A 72 1.49 -11.90 10.57
C ALA A 72 2.18 -10.52 10.64
N MET A 73 1.43 -9.45 10.88
CA MET A 73 2.02 -8.11 11.07
C MET A 73 3.04 -8.09 12.21
N ARG A 74 2.71 -8.68 13.36
CA ARG A 74 3.62 -8.77 14.51
C ARG A 74 4.81 -9.69 14.20
N ASP A 75 4.55 -10.87 13.65
CA ASP A 75 5.60 -11.83 13.29
C ASP A 75 6.63 -11.21 12.33
N TYR A 76 6.19 -10.44 11.33
CA TYR A 76 7.08 -9.82 10.37
C TYR A 76 7.97 -8.72 10.99
N ILE A 77 7.46 -8.02 12.00
CA ILE A 77 8.23 -7.05 12.77
C ILE A 77 9.22 -7.79 13.68
N ASP A 78 8.75 -8.76 14.45
CA ASP A 78 9.54 -9.47 15.46
C ASP A 78 10.68 -10.29 14.84
N ARG A 79 10.45 -10.86 13.67
CA ARG A 79 11.47 -11.60 12.91
C ARG A 79 12.39 -10.71 12.07
N GLY A 80 12.16 -9.40 12.04
CA GLY A 80 12.95 -8.45 11.25
C GLY A 80 12.77 -8.59 9.74
N ILE A 81 11.66 -9.21 9.29
CA ILE A 81 11.26 -9.22 7.87
C ILE A 81 10.92 -7.79 7.43
N LEU A 82 10.31 -7.03 8.32
CA LEU A 82 10.08 -5.59 8.16
C LEU A 82 11.07 -4.83 9.04
N LYS A 83 11.85 -3.93 8.44
CA LYS A 83 12.83 -3.08 9.11
C LYS A 83 12.34 -1.64 9.19
N MET A 84 12.48 -1.05 10.39
CA MET A 84 12.07 0.33 10.65
C MET A 84 13.07 1.34 10.08
N HIS A 85 12.59 2.25 9.26
CA HIS A 85 13.30 3.42 8.76
C HIS A 85 12.62 4.68 9.30
N ARG A 86 13.25 5.32 10.30
CA ARG A 86 12.66 6.48 10.97
C ARG A 86 12.81 7.75 10.15
N ARG A 87 11.74 8.56 10.14
CA ARG A 87 11.70 9.90 9.53
C ARG A 87 12.20 9.88 8.08
N ARG A 88 11.59 9.03 7.25
CA ARG A 88 11.90 8.87 5.83
C ARG A 88 10.70 9.22 4.96
N ALA A 89 10.96 9.46 3.69
CA ALA A 89 9.99 9.36 2.61
C ALA A 89 10.53 8.34 1.61
N VAL A 90 9.66 7.69 0.86
CA VAL A 90 10.04 6.75 -0.19
C VAL A 90 9.65 7.35 -1.53
N TRP A 91 10.62 7.45 -2.43
CA TRP A 91 10.38 7.72 -3.84
C TRP A 91 10.01 6.42 -4.53
N LEU A 92 8.88 6.41 -5.22
CA LEU A 92 8.36 5.27 -5.96
C LEU A 92 8.33 5.60 -7.45
N GLU A 93 8.94 4.75 -8.26
CA GLU A 93 8.73 4.69 -9.70
C GLU A 93 8.12 3.35 -10.06
N ARG A 94 7.08 3.35 -10.86
CA ARG A 94 6.43 2.15 -11.35
C ARG A 94 6.14 2.26 -12.83
N THR A 95 6.79 1.43 -13.62
CA THR A 95 6.47 1.25 -15.03
C THR A 95 5.32 0.26 -15.15
N GLN A 96 4.19 0.71 -15.66
CA GLN A 96 3.02 -0.15 -15.90
C GLN A 96 3.24 -1.07 -17.11
N SER A 97 2.45 -2.11 -17.25
CA SER A 97 2.54 -3.06 -18.37
C SER A 97 2.38 -2.41 -19.76
N ASP A 98 1.74 -1.26 -19.83
CA ASP A 98 1.60 -0.46 -21.07
C ASP A 98 2.77 0.52 -21.31
N GLY A 99 3.81 0.46 -20.47
CA GLY A 99 5.00 1.30 -20.57
C GLY A 99 4.86 2.67 -19.92
N ARG A 100 3.72 3.03 -19.35
CA ARG A 100 3.55 4.31 -18.66
C ARG A 100 4.27 4.29 -17.31
N LEU A 101 5.07 5.33 -17.06
CA LEU A 101 5.75 5.53 -15.79
C LEU A 101 4.87 6.34 -14.83
N ARG A 102 4.60 5.76 -13.66
CA ARG A 102 3.98 6.46 -12.53
C ARG A 102 5.06 6.77 -11.49
N ARG A 103 5.07 8.02 -11.04
CA ARG A 103 5.93 8.48 -9.95
C ARG A 103 5.10 8.85 -8.73
N GLY A 104 5.65 8.62 -7.54
CA GLY A 104 4.99 8.93 -6.29
C GLY A 104 5.95 9.13 -5.14
N LEU A 105 5.45 9.75 -4.09
CA LEU A 105 6.15 9.94 -2.83
C LEU A 105 5.31 9.35 -1.70
N VAL A 106 5.86 8.38 -0.97
CA VAL A 106 5.26 7.87 0.27
C VAL A 106 5.76 8.73 1.43
N ALA A 107 4.85 9.41 2.09
CA ALA A 107 5.13 10.34 3.18
C ALA A 107 3.89 10.49 4.08
N ALA A 108 4.04 11.14 5.22
CA ALA A 108 2.90 11.58 6.03
C ALA A 108 2.33 12.89 5.49
N VAL A 109 1.01 13.01 5.50
CA VAL A 109 0.27 14.19 5.03
C VAL A 109 -0.45 14.81 6.21
N ASP A 110 -0.35 16.13 6.34
CA ASP A 110 -1.14 16.88 7.31
C ASP A 110 -2.61 16.89 6.88
N LEU A 111 -3.49 16.35 7.70
CA LEU A 111 -4.92 16.28 7.44
C LEU A 111 -5.71 17.47 7.99
N GLU A 112 -5.09 18.44 8.66
CA GLU A 112 -5.77 19.64 9.13
C GLU A 112 -6.34 20.49 7.99
N GLU A 113 -5.78 20.33 6.78
CA GLU A 113 -6.28 20.95 5.55
C GLU A 113 -7.24 20.07 4.77
N TYR A 114 -7.67 18.91 5.32
CA TYR A 114 -8.63 18.03 4.67
C TYR A 114 -10.05 18.46 4.97
N ASP A 115 -10.85 18.64 3.92
CA ASP A 115 -12.28 18.92 4.03
C ASP A 115 -13.02 18.28 2.84
N PHE A 116 -14.10 17.56 3.13
CA PHE A 116 -14.92 16.86 2.15
C PHE A 116 -16.29 17.49 1.95
N SER A 117 -16.52 18.69 2.47
CA SER A 117 -17.76 19.44 2.19
C SER A 117 -17.83 19.82 0.71
N ALA A 118 -19.05 19.95 0.17
CA ALA A 118 -19.28 20.21 -1.25
C ALA A 118 -18.65 21.52 -1.73
N ASP A 119 -18.62 22.53 -0.85
CA ASP A 119 -18.11 23.87 -1.16
C ASP A 119 -16.69 24.12 -0.65
N SER A 120 -15.99 23.03 -0.32
CA SER A 120 -14.62 23.13 0.22
C SER A 120 -13.66 23.76 -0.78
N THR A 121 -12.83 24.67 -0.28
CA THR A 121 -11.66 25.22 -0.95
C THR A 121 -10.36 24.56 -0.48
N SER A 122 -10.45 23.50 0.32
CA SER A 122 -9.30 22.75 0.84
C SER A 122 -8.42 22.23 -0.28
N LEU A 123 -7.08 22.21 -0.01
CA LEU A 123 -6.09 21.62 -0.92
C LEU A 123 -6.12 20.10 -0.93
N ILE A 124 -6.73 19.47 0.10
CA ILE A 124 -6.87 18.01 0.20
C ILE A 124 -8.36 17.70 0.14
N ARG A 125 -8.76 16.99 -0.91
CA ARG A 125 -10.17 16.69 -1.19
C ARG A 125 -10.35 15.21 -1.47
N PRO A 126 -11.52 14.62 -1.13
CA PRO A 126 -11.86 13.27 -1.60
C PRO A 126 -12.13 13.29 -3.11
N THR A 127 -11.74 12.24 -3.79
CA THR A 127 -12.07 12.03 -5.21
C THR A 127 -13.44 11.39 -5.37
N GLU A 128 -13.86 10.60 -4.37
CA GLU A 128 -15.13 9.84 -4.40
C GLU A 128 -15.61 9.52 -2.98
N ARG A 129 -16.84 9.02 -2.87
CA ARG A 129 -17.38 8.49 -1.62
C ARG A 129 -17.04 7.03 -1.48
N THR A 130 -16.74 6.61 -0.26
CA THR A 130 -16.51 5.21 0.06
C THR A 130 -17.82 4.41 0.09
N VAL A 131 -17.80 3.18 -0.41
CA VAL A 131 -18.89 2.22 -0.30
C VAL A 131 -19.06 1.81 1.17
N ALA A 132 -20.19 2.14 1.77
CA ALA A 132 -20.41 2.04 3.22
C ALA A 132 -20.22 0.61 3.75
N GLU A 133 -20.66 -0.39 3.00
CA GLU A 133 -20.59 -1.81 3.37
C GLU A 133 -19.15 -2.34 3.46
N ARG A 134 -18.20 -1.68 2.81
CA ARG A 134 -16.77 -2.03 2.84
C ARG A 134 -16.04 -1.44 4.04
N ILE A 135 -16.64 -0.50 4.77
CA ILE A 135 -16.00 0.19 5.89
C ILE A 135 -15.79 -0.73 7.10
N PRO A 136 -16.81 -1.47 7.61
CA PRO A 136 -16.65 -2.26 8.82
C PRO A 136 -15.52 -3.30 8.77
N PRO A 137 -15.39 -4.14 7.73
CA PRO A 137 -14.27 -5.10 7.67
C PRO A 137 -12.90 -4.42 7.52
N ARG A 138 -12.81 -3.28 6.83
CA ARG A 138 -11.57 -2.50 6.75
C ARG A 138 -11.18 -1.91 8.11
N ILE A 139 -12.15 -1.42 8.89
CA ILE A 139 -11.91 -1.00 10.29
C ILE A 139 -11.44 -2.20 11.12
N GLY A 140 -12.01 -3.39 10.92
CA GLY A 140 -11.59 -4.61 11.60
C GLY A 140 -10.12 -4.93 11.39
N VAL A 141 -9.64 -4.84 10.15
CA VAL A 141 -8.20 -5.03 9.85
C VAL A 141 -7.33 -3.99 10.55
N ARG A 142 -7.74 -2.70 10.56
CA ARG A 142 -6.94 -1.61 11.15
C ARG A 142 -6.98 -1.57 12.67
N ARG A 143 -8.11 -1.97 13.26
CA ARG A 143 -8.27 -1.96 14.72
C ARG A 143 -7.38 -3.02 15.37
N GLY A 144 -6.34 -2.58 16.06
CA GLY A 144 -5.35 -3.45 16.71
C GLY A 144 -4.25 -3.95 15.77
N ALA A 145 -4.18 -3.42 14.55
CA ALA A 145 -3.06 -3.66 13.64
C ALA A 145 -1.75 -3.11 14.21
N ALA A 146 -0.66 -3.85 14.02
CA ALA A 146 0.68 -3.42 14.43
C ALA A 146 1.31 -2.41 13.45
N LEU A 147 0.79 -2.35 12.24
CA LEU A 147 1.23 -1.44 11.17
C LEU A 147 0.05 -1.01 10.31
N GLU A 148 0.19 0.10 9.60
CA GLU A 148 -0.80 0.60 8.63
C GLU A 148 -0.53 0.02 7.24
N MET A 149 -1.55 -0.58 6.66
CA MET A 149 -1.51 -1.14 5.32
C MET A 149 -2.93 -1.34 4.77
N PRO A 150 -3.21 -1.06 3.48
CA PRO A 150 -2.42 -0.34 2.48
C PRO A 150 -2.39 1.18 2.69
N HIS A 151 -1.50 1.87 1.98
CA HIS A 151 -1.44 3.34 2.01
C HIS A 151 -2.61 3.98 1.28
N VAL A 152 -2.96 5.19 1.68
CA VAL A 152 -3.90 6.03 0.92
C VAL A 152 -3.16 6.64 -0.27
N MET A 153 -3.71 6.48 -1.47
CA MET A 153 -3.19 7.10 -2.68
C MET A 153 -3.84 8.47 -2.89
N LEU A 154 -3.02 9.51 -2.93
CA LEU A 154 -3.43 10.86 -3.30
C LEU A 154 -2.95 11.17 -4.71
N LEU A 155 -3.79 11.83 -5.50
CA LEU A 155 -3.42 12.38 -6.79
C LEU A 155 -3.02 13.85 -6.61
N ILE A 156 -1.94 14.25 -7.25
CA ILE A 156 -1.45 15.64 -7.23
C ILE A 156 -1.80 16.29 -8.56
N ASP A 157 -2.48 17.44 -8.51
CA ASP A 157 -2.65 18.29 -9.66
C ASP A 157 -1.38 19.13 -9.87
N ASP A 158 -0.45 18.60 -10.65
CA ASP A 158 0.87 19.17 -10.92
C ASP A 158 1.23 19.03 -12.42
N PRO A 159 0.50 19.72 -13.33
CA PRO A 159 0.71 19.59 -14.76
C PRO A 159 2.09 20.07 -15.22
N ALA A 160 2.80 20.85 -14.40
CA ALA A 160 4.14 21.33 -14.68
C ALA A 160 5.25 20.42 -14.13
N ASP A 161 4.89 19.29 -13.48
CA ASP A 161 5.83 18.40 -12.78
C ASP A 161 6.79 19.17 -11.85
N SER A 162 6.26 20.17 -11.15
CA SER A 162 7.05 21.10 -10.34
C SER A 162 7.23 20.65 -8.90
N VAL A 163 6.41 19.72 -8.45
CA VAL A 163 6.40 19.21 -7.06
C VAL A 163 7.23 17.93 -6.97
N LEU A 164 6.84 16.91 -7.71
CA LEU A 164 7.45 15.58 -7.58
C LEU A 164 8.87 15.53 -8.11
N TRP A 165 9.18 16.20 -9.21
CA TRP A 165 10.52 16.16 -9.79
C TRP A 165 11.63 16.62 -8.82
N ARG A 166 11.30 17.45 -7.83
CA ARG A 166 12.24 17.93 -6.79
C ARG A 166 12.82 16.80 -5.94
N PHE A 167 12.16 15.66 -5.90
CA PHE A 167 12.59 14.47 -5.17
C PHE A 167 13.35 13.48 -6.05
N SER A 168 13.23 13.63 -7.37
CA SER A 168 13.96 12.83 -8.35
C SER A 168 15.46 12.95 -8.17
N GLY A 169 16.19 11.81 -8.24
CA GLY A 169 17.64 11.76 -8.10
C GLY A 169 18.20 12.08 -6.70
N ARG A 170 17.33 12.17 -5.68
CA ARG A 170 17.74 12.40 -4.27
C ARG A 170 17.65 11.15 -3.41
N SER A 171 17.23 10.03 -3.98
CA SER A 171 17.13 8.74 -3.31
C SER A 171 18.29 7.83 -3.66
N ALA A 172 18.66 6.94 -2.74
CA ALA A 172 19.41 5.75 -3.09
C ALA A 172 18.42 4.65 -3.49
N ASP A 173 18.77 3.84 -4.47
CA ASP A 173 17.96 2.70 -4.88
C ASP A 173 17.88 1.71 -3.72
N ALA A 174 16.66 1.43 -3.28
CA ALA A 174 16.37 0.47 -2.24
C ALA A 174 15.91 -0.86 -2.82
N TYR A 175 15.05 -0.79 -3.84
CA TYR A 175 14.44 -1.96 -4.49
C TYR A 175 14.28 -1.69 -5.98
N ASP A 176 14.42 -2.77 -6.76
CA ASP A 176 14.26 -2.79 -8.20
C ASP A 176 13.82 -4.20 -8.61
N PHE A 177 12.56 -4.39 -9.01
CA PHE A 177 11.99 -5.70 -9.30
C PHE A 177 10.70 -5.63 -10.14
N ASP A 178 10.45 -6.70 -10.88
CA ASP A 178 9.19 -6.90 -11.59
C ASP A 178 8.05 -7.31 -10.67
N LEU A 179 6.85 -6.81 -10.93
CA LEU A 179 5.63 -7.18 -10.23
C LEU A 179 5.02 -8.48 -10.80
N MET A 180 4.15 -9.13 -10.01
CA MET A 180 3.46 -10.35 -10.43
C MET A 180 2.52 -10.10 -11.62
N GLU A 181 2.29 -11.13 -12.41
CA GLU A 181 1.26 -11.20 -13.48
C GLU A 181 1.20 -9.97 -14.40
N GLY A 182 2.36 -9.48 -14.86
CA GLY A 182 2.39 -8.34 -15.76
C GLY A 182 1.99 -7.02 -15.11
N GLY A 183 2.09 -6.92 -13.79
CA GLY A 183 1.85 -5.68 -13.03
C GLY A 183 2.81 -4.54 -13.35
N GLY A 184 3.85 -4.82 -14.17
CA GLY A 184 4.91 -3.90 -14.54
C GLY A 184 6.14 -4.04 -13.65
N HIS A 185 6.93 -2.97 -13.61
CA HIS A 185 8.22 -2.90 -12.92
C HIS A 185 8.22 -1.74 -11.91
#